data_06a6eb0e4b8d7046c8b6520abaaecd94
#
_entry.id   06a6eb0e4b8d7046c8b6520abaaecd94
#
_cell.length_a   1.000
_cell.length_b   1.000
_cell.length_c   1.000
_cell.angle_alpha   90.00
_cell.angle_beta   90.00
_cell.angle_gamma   90.00
#
_symmetry.space_group_name_H-M   'P 1'
#
loop_
_entity.id
_entity.type
_entity.pdbx_description
1 polymer ?
#
loop_
_entity_poly.entity_id
_entity_poly.type
_entity_poly.pdbx_seq_one_letter_code
_entity_poly.pdbx_strand_id
1 'polypeptide(L)'
;MRTKNELYQEAMRTVAARRQVARARAEDARAEAEAAIPALRHAEEEVRVRGIRCALAGAAGKDRTEAAAALADAKQKLTALLAQSGRPADALEPRFVCPKCQDTGSVNGRTCECVHKVMQQLRRKEIEALSSLSIASFDTMELRYYPNRADEKVGGAIRPYMADMLADLRSYAEEFDHHSESLMLFGNAGLGKTHAALAIAGIVLEKGYDVIYVSSPDFFSKLEGLHFGADPAGEEETLMQTAAGADLLILDDLGSEFNSAFLISSLYSLLNNRLGAKLPTIVTTNITDGALLEKLYTEKISSRLSAFVPCLFAGDDIRTQKADRKSTRLNSSHT
;
A
#
# COMPACT_ATOMS: atom_id res chain seq x y z
N MET A 1 5.11 -10.37 -8.05
CA MET A 1 4.07 -9.32 -7.87
C MET A 1 2.74 -10.03 -7.71
N ARG A 2 2.01 -9.77 -6.63
CA ARG A 2 0.73 -10.43 -6.34
C ARG A 2 -0.43 -9.72 -7.03
N THR A 3 -1.40 -10.49 -7.52
CA THR A 3 -2.67 -9.98 -8.00
C THR A 3 -3.51 -9.38 -6.86
N LYS A 4 -4.50 -8.57 -7.17
CA LYS A 4 -5.45 -8.02 -6.17
C LYS A 4 -6.15 -9.13 -5.37
N ASN A 5 -6.46 -10.26 -6.02
CA ASN A 5 -7.08 -11.41 -5.36
C ASN A 5 -6.13 -12.10 -4.37
N GLU A 6 -4.86 -12.31 -4.75
CA GLU A 6 -3.85 -12.89 -3.85
C GLU A 6 -3.61 -12.00 -2.63
N LEU A 7 -3.53 -10.68 -2.82
CA LEU A 7 -3.44 -9.74 -1.71
C LEU A 7 -4.66 -9.82 -0.78
N TYR A 8 -5.86 -9.93 -1.35
CA TYR A 8 -7.09 -10.08 -0.57
C TYR A 8 -7.07 -11.37 0.26
N GLN A 9 -6.70 -12.50 -0.35
CA GLN A 9 -6.60 -13.78 0.35
C GLN A 9 -5.58 -13.75 1.48
N GLU A 10 -4.43 -13.15 1.24
CA GLU A 10 -3.38 -12.98 2.26
C GLU A 10 -3.82 -12.04 3.39
N ALA A 11 -4.51 -10.96 3.06
CA ALA A 11 -5.07 -10.04 4.04
C ALA A 11 -6.14 -10.72 4.91
N MET A 12 -7.02 -11.53 4.31
CA MET A 12 -8.01 -12.32 5.04
C MET A 12 -7.36 -13.33 5.98
N ARG A 13 -6.31 -14.03 5.54
CA ARG A 13 -5.52 -14.93 6.39
C ARG A 13 -4.90 -14.19 7.56
N THR A 14 -4.33 -13.02 7.31
CA THR A 14 -3.72 -12.16 8.35
C THR A 14 -4.75 -11.73 9.39
N VAL A 15 -5.92 -11.30 8.96
CA VAL A 15 -7.01 -10.88 9.86
C VAL A 15 -7.55 -12.07 10.66
N ALA A 16 -7.75 -13.24 10.02
CA ALA A 16 -8.17 -14.46 10.70
C ALA A 16 -7.15 -14.94 11.75
N ALA A 17 -5.86 -14.86 11.43
CA ALA A 17 -4.80 -15.20 12.38
C ALA A 17 -4.81 -14.27 13.61
N ARG A 18 -5.02 -12.96 13.43
CA ARG A 18 -5.19 -11.99 14.54
C ARG A 18 -6.34 -12.39 15.46
N ARG A 19 -7.47 -12.82 14.88
CA ARG A 19 -8.64 -13.29 15.63
C ARG A 19 -8.34 -14.53 16.48
N GLN A 20 -7.62 -15.50 15.89
CA GLN A 20 -7.20 -16.71 16.62
C GLN A 20 -6.29 -16.37 17.79
N VAL A 21 -5.29 -15.50 17.57
CA VAL A 21 -4.39 -15.05 18.63
C VAL A 21 -5.16 -14.32 19.74
N ALA A 22 -6.10 -13.44 19.41
CA ALA A 22 -6.90 -12.72 20.38
C ALA A 22 -7.75 -13.69 21.25
N ARG A 23 -8.33 -14.72 20.64
CA ARG A 23 -9.09 -15.75 21.33
C ARG A 23 -8.21 -16.63 22.23
N ALA A 24 -7.09 -17.11 21.70
CA ALA A 24 -6.15 -17.91 22.50
C ALA A 24 -5.66 -17.15 23.73
N ARG A 25 -5.28 -15.88 23.59
CA ARG A 25 -4.91 -15.02 24.73
C ARG A 25 -6.01 -14.86 25.77
N ALA A 26 -7.27 -14.76 25.33
CA ALA A 26 -8.41 -14.68 26.24
C ALA A 26 -8.66 -16.02 26.97
N GLU A 27 -8.46 -17.15 26.27
CA GLU A 27 -8.55 -18.50 26.87
C GLU A 27 -7.42 -18.72 27.89
N ASP A 28 -6.18 -18.35 27.57
CA ASP A 28 -5.05 -18.41 28.52
C ASP A 28 -5.31 -17.54 29.75
N ALA A 29 -5.74 -16.29 29.53
CA ALA A 29 -6.08 -15.37 30.63
C ALA A 29 -7.23 -15.91 31.51
N ARG A 30 -8.21 -16.60 30.90
CA ARG A 30 -9.29 -17.28 31.64
C ARG A 30 -8.75 -18.44 32.47
N ALA A 31 -7.90 -19.30 31.88
CA ALA A 31 -7.31 -20.43 32.61
C ALA A 31 -6.48 -19.95 33.79
N GLU A 32 -5.65 -18.90 33.62
CA GLU A 32 -4.89 -18.29 34.71
C GLU A 32 -5.80 -17.68 35.78
N ALA A 33 -6.90 -17.02 35.37
CA ALA A 33 -7.85 -16.42 36.30
C ALA A 33 -8.62 -17.50 37.11
N GLU A 34 -9.06 -18.59 36.46
CA GLU A 34 -9.71 -19.71 37.12
C GLU A 34 -8.82 -20.39 38.12
N ALA A 35 -7.52 -20.56 37.84
CA ALA A 35 -6.54 -21.10 38.76
C ALA A 35 -6.34 -20.19 39.98
N ALA A 36 -6.38 -18.86 39.79
CA ALA A 36 -6.20 -17.90 40.89
C ALA A 36 -7.47 -17.64 41.70
N ILE A 37 -8.65 -17.82 41.11
CA ILE A 37 -9.96 -17.50 41.70
C ILE A 37 -10.88 -18.72 41.60
N PRO A 38 -10.94 -19.61 42.57
CA PRO A 38 -11.73 -20.85 42.52
C PRO A 38 -13.25 -20.63 42.25
N ALA A 39 -13.80 -19.48 42.65
CA ALA A 39 -15.20 -19.11 42.45
C ALA A 39 -15.50 -18.58 41.04
N LEU A 40 -14.47 -18.29 40.21
CA LEU A 40 -14.64 -17.62 38.92
C LEU A 40 -15.46 -18.45 37.96
N ARG A 41 -15.13 -19.73 37.82
CA ARG A 41 -15.84 -20.67 36.92
C ARG A 41 -17.33 -20.76 37.22
N HIS A 42 -17.70 -20.76 38.50
CA HIS A 42 -19.10 -20.77 38.91
C HIS A 42 -19.78 -19.45 38.57
N ALA A 43 -19.12 -18.32 38.80
CA ALA A 43 -19.66 -17.01 38.47
C ALA A 43 -19.86 -16.83 36.94
N GLU A 44 -18.92 -17.30 36.11
CA GLU A 44 -19.08 -17.31 34.65
C GLU A 44 -20.27 -18.18 34.20
N GLU A 45 -20.42 -19.37 34.81
CA GLU A 45 -21.56 -20.25 34.51
C GLU A 45 -22.87 -19.59 34.88
N GLU A 46 -22.96 -18.91 36.04
CA GLU A 46 -24.16 -18.14 36.43
C GLU A 46 -24.49 -17.07 35.40
N VAL A 47 -23.49 -16.26 34.93
CA VAL A 47 -23.71 -15.25 33.91
C VAL A 47 -24.22 -15.88 32.62
N ARG A 48 -23.65 -17.01 32.18
CA ARG A 48 -24.07 -17.75 31.00
C ARG A 48 -25.52 -18.24 31.09
N VAL A 49 -25.84 -18.92 32.17
CA VAL A 49 -27.20 -19.47 32.39
C VAL A 49 -28.26 -18.37 32.46
N ARG A 50 -27.98 -17.29 33.20
CA ARG A 50 -28.91 -16.15 33.32
C ARG A 50 -29.02 -15.39 32.02
N GLY A 51 -27.91 -15.28 31.22
CA GLY A 51 -27.94 -14.72 29.88
C GLY A 51 -28.84 -15.47 28.92
N ILE A 52 -28.77 -16.80 28.91
CA ILE A 52 -29.65 -17.67 28.11
C ILE A 52 -31.10 -17.47 28.52
N ARG A 53 -31.44 -17.46 29.83
CA ARG A 53 -32.80 -17.25 30.33
C ARG A 53 -33.35 -15.88 29.90
N CYS A 54 -32.54 -14.82 29.99
CA CYS A 54 -32.93 -13.48 29.55
C CYS A 54 -33.20 -13.42 28.05
N ALA A 55 -32.39 -14.10 27.21
CA ALA A 55 -32.57 -14.18 25.78
C ALA A 55 -33.83 -14.96 25.40
N LEU A 56 -34.09 -16.10 26.05
CA LEU A 56 -35.30 -16.91 25.81
C LEU A 56 -36.59 -16.18 26.23
N ALA A 57 -36.61 -15.45 27.36
CA ALA A 57 -37.72 -14.62 27.74
C ALA A 57 -38.02 -13.55 26.67
N GLY A 58 -37.00 -12.92 26.09
CA GLY A 58 -37.20 -11.97 25.00
C GLY A 58 -37.73 -12.61 23.69
N ALA A 59 -37.25 -13.78 23.32
CA ALA A 59 -37.72 -14.50 22.16
C ALA A 59 -39.17 -14.98 22.30
N ALA A 60 -39.60 -15.25 23.54
CA ALA A 60 -40.96 -15.67 23.86
C ALA A 60 -41.95 -14.47 24.07
N GLY A 61 -41.52 -13.24 23.86
CA GLY A 61 -42.33 -12.04 24.08
C GLY A 61 -42.75 -11.79 25.54
N LYS A 62 -42.05 -12.44 26.51
CA LYS A 62 -42.32 -12.26 27.95
C LYS A 62 -41.61 -11.05 28.53
N ASP A 63 -42.11 -10.56 29.69
CA ASP A 63 -41.39 -9.51 30.43
C ASP A 63 -39.97 -9.97 30.81
N ARG A 64 -38.98 -9.15 30.47
CA ARG A 64 -37.54 -9.43 30.67
C ARG A 64 -36.96 -8.75 31.90
N THR A 65 -37.72 -7.97 32.61
CA THR A 65 -37.25 -7.11 33.69
C THR A 65 -36.55 -7.90 34.79
N GLU A 66 -37.20 -8.96 35.28
CA GLU A 66 -36.59 -9.81 36.32
C GLU A 66 -35.37 -10.58 35.82
N ALA A 67 -35.45 -11.16 34.62
CA ALA A 67 -34.36 -11.91 34.02
C ALA A 67 -33.14 -11.01 33.72
N ALA A 68 -33.35 -9.77 33.29
CA ALA A 68 -32.33 -8.78 33.04
C ALA A 68 -31.65 -8.31 34.34
N ALA A 69 -32.44 -8.08 35.41
CA ALA A 69 -31.91 -7.74 36.74
C ALA A 69 -31.02 -8.85 37.31
N ALA A 70 -31.49 -10.12 37.20
CA ALA A 70 -30.71 -11.28 37.64
C ALA A 70 -29.41 -11.46 36.85
N LEU A 71 -29.40 -11.17 35.53
CA LEU A 71 -28.19 -11.18 34.71
C LEU A 71 -27.22 -10.07 35.10
N ALA A 72 -27.74 -8.87 35.39
CA ALA A 72 -26.94 -7.72 35.83
C ALA A 72 -26.23 -8.03 37.16
N ASP A 73 -26.95 -8.60 38.16
CA ASP A 73 -26.38 -9.04 39.43
C ASP A 73 -25.27 -10.07 39.24
N ALA A 74 -25.47 -11.07 38.40
CA ALA A 74 -24.42 -12.06 38.10
C ALA A 74 -23.18 -11.45 37.44
N LYS A 75 -23.37 -10.53 36.50
CA LYS A 75 -22.24 -9.78 35.89
C LYS A 75 -21.49 -8.93 36.90
N GLN A 76 -22.20 -8.28 37.82
CA GLN A 76 -21.58 -7.49 38.87
C GLN A 76 -20.73 -8.36 39.81
N LYS A 77 -21.22 -9.55 40.20
CA LYS A 77 -20.47 -10.52 41.00
C LYS A 77 -19.19 -10.97 40.29
N LEU A 78 -19.27 -11.31 39.01
CA LEU A 78 -18.11 -11.69 38.20
C LEU A 78 -17.08 -10.54 38.14
N THR A 79 -17.53 -9.32 37.87
CA THR A 79 -16.66 -8.13 37.85
C THR A 79 -15.98 -7.89 39.21
N ALA A 80 -16.71 -8.07 40.32
CA ALA A 80 -16.15 -7.91 41.66
C ALA A 80 -15.07 -8.97 41.97
N LEU A 81 -15.24 -10.22 41.55
CA LEU A 81 -14.26 -11.27 41.68
C LEU A 81 -12.96 -10.95 40.90
N LEU A 82 -13.10 -10.48 39.67
CA LEU A 82 -11.96 -10.05 38.84
C LEU A 82 -11.22 -8.87 39.48
N ALA A 83 -11.95 -7.85 39.95
CA ALA A 83 -11.38 -6.69 40.61
C ALA A 83 -10.62 -7.03 41.91
N GLN A 84 -11.14 -7.95 42.72
CA GLN A 84 -10.46 -8.44 43.92
C GLN A 84 -9.09 -9.09 43.62
N SER A 85 -8.91 -9.64 42.40
CA SER A 85 -7.65 -10.22 41.96
C SER A 85 -6.79 -9.24 41.14
N GLY A 86 -7.17 -7.95 41.10
CA GLY A 86 -6.44 -6.91 40.37
C GLY A 86 -6.64 -6.98 38.85
N ARG A 87 -7.65 -7.71 38.35
CA ARG A 87 -7.93 -7.84 36.92
C ARG A 87 -9.04 -6.88 36.51
N PRO A 88 -8.97 -6.25 35.32
CA PRO A 88 -10.05 -5.43 34.79
C PRO A 88 -11.28 -6.30 34.43
N ALA A 89 -12.44 -5.67 34.34
CA ALA A 89 -13.72 -6.35 34.05
C ALA A 89 -13.76 -7.09 32.69
N ASP A 90 -12.95 -6.62 31.72
CA ASP A 90 -12.81 -7.17 30.38
C ASP A 90 -11.60 -8.13 30.23
N ALA A 91 -10.98 -8.54 31.34
CA ALA A 91 -9.75 -9.35 31.33
C ALA A 91 -9.91 -10.70 30.60
N LEU A 92 -11.12 -11.24 30.57
CA LEU A 92 -11.45 -12.53 29.96
C LEU A 92 -12.00 -12.42 28.55
N GLU A 93 -12.14 -11.18 28.02
CA GLU A 93 -12.65 -10.94 26.69
C GLU A 93 -11.55 -10.88 25.64
N PRO A 94 -11.76 -11.44 24.43
CA PRO A 94 -10.78 -11.34 23.35
C PRO A 94 -10.62 -9.88 22.92
N ARG A 95 -9.37 -9.39 22.91
CA ARG A 95 -9.05 -8.03 22.42
C ARG A 95 -8.74 -8.08 20.93
N PHE A 96 -9.75 -7.83 20.11
CA PHE A 96 -9.63 -7.78 18.67
C PHE A 96 -8.96 -6.49 18.19
N VAL A 97 -8.14 -6.59 17.13
CA VAL A 97 -7.48 -5.42 16.51
C VAL A 97 -8.50 -4.53 15.82
N CYS A 98 -9.48 -5.12 15.15
CA CYS A 98 -10.57 -4.38 14.53
C CYS A 98 -11.86 -4.48 15.37
N PRO A 99 -12.29 -3.40 16.05
CA PRO A 99 -13.52 -3.45 16.83
C PRO A 99 -14.79 -3.56 15.96
N LYS A 100 -14.75 -3.09 14.70
CA LYS A 100 -15.91 -3.11 13.79
C LYS A 100 -16.30 -4.53 13.39
N CYS A 101 -15.35 -5.35 12.97
CA CYS A 101 -15.61 -6.72 12.53
C CYS A 101 -15.13 -7.80 13.51
N GLN A 102 -14.50 -7.42 14.61
CA GLN A 102 -13.88 -8.36 15.56
C GLN A 102 -12.94 -9.36 14.87
N ASP A 103 -12.12 -8.85 13.95
CA ASP A 103 -11.18 -9.59 13.10
C ASP A 103 -11.81 -10.77 12.33
N THR A 104 -13.09 -10.64 11.91
CA THR A 104 -13.72 -11.57 10.97
C THR A 104 -13.42 -11.20 9.51
N GLY A 105 -12.98 -9.98 9.25
CA GLY A 105 -12.76 -9.46 7.90
C GLY A 105 -14.02 -9.02 7.18
N SER A 106 -15.21 -9.19 7.76
CA SER A 106 -16.48 -8.84 7.13
C SER A 106 -17.45 -8.16 8.11
N VAL A 107 -18.24 -7.22 7.59
CA VAL A 107 -19.35 -6.54 8.30
C VAL A 107 -20.55 -6.50 7.36
N ASN A 108 -21.66 -7.07 7.78
CA ASN A 108 -22.92 -7.13 7.00
C ASN A 108 -22.73 -7.70 5.57
N GLY A 109 -21.91 -8.74 5.42
CA GLY A 109 -21.62 -9.38 4.13
C GLY A 109 -20.66 -8.60 3.22
N ARG A 110 -20.14 -7.46 3.66
CA ARG A 110 -19.14 -6.67 2.92
C ARG A 110 -17.77 -6.79 3.56
N THR A 111 -16.72 -6.71 2.75
CA THR A 111 -15.34 -6.69 3.24
C THR A 111 -15.12 -5.51 4.19
N CYS A 112 -14.53 -5.78 5.35
CA CYS A 112 -14.24 -4.74 6.33
C CYS A 112 -13.03 -3.90 5.90
N GLU A 113 -13.07 -2.61 6.25
CA GLU A 113 -11.96 -1.66 6.01
C GLU A 113 -10.59 -2.16 6.53
N CYS A 114 -10.59 -2.94 7.63
CA CYS A 114 -9.35 -3.50 8.17
C CYS A 114 -8.65 -4.46 7.20
N VAL A 115 -9.38 -5.16 6.33
CA VAL A 115 -8.82 -6.02 5.27
C VAL A 115 -8.14 -5.15 4.21
N HIS A 116 -8.80 -4.08 3.77
CA HIS A 116 -8.21 -3.13 2.81
C HIS A 116 -6.92 -2.51 3.35
N LYS A 117 -6.87 -2.13 4.63
CA LYS A 117 -5.65 -1.64 5.27
C LYS A 117 -4.51 -2.68 5.26
N VAL A 118 -4.83 -3.95 5.48
CA VAL A 118 -3.82 -5.02 5.38
C VAL A 118 -3.35 -5.19 3.93
N MET A 119 -4.26 -5.16 2.95
CA MET A 119 -3.89 -5.20 1.53
C MET A 119 -2.93 -4.06 1.16
N GLN A 120 -3.22 -2.83 1.57
CA GLN A 120 -2.35 -1.67 1.37
C GLN A 120 -0.95 -1.89 1.98
N GLN A 121 -0.88 -2.39 3.22
CA GLN A 121 0.39 -2.70 3.88
C GLN A 121 1.19 -3.79 3.13
N LEU A 122 0.52 -4.81 2.61
CA LEU A 122 1.14 -5.86 1.83
C LEU A 122 1.67 -5.31 0.49
N ARG A 123 0.89 -4.49 -0.20
CA ARG A 123 1.32 -3.85 -1.46
C ARG A 123 2.48 -2.89 -1.21
N ARG A 124 2.41 -2.09 -0.16
CA ARG A 124 3.51 -1.21 0.24
C ARG A 124 4.82 -1.97 0.41
N LYS A 125 4.79 -3.10 1.12
CA LYS A 125 5.97 -3.95 1.30
C LYS A 125 6.50 -4.52 -0.03
N GLU A 126 5.62 -4.85 -0.97
CA GLU A 126 6.06 -5.29 -2.31
C GLU A 126 6.79 -4.18 -3.06
N ILE A 127 6.25 -2.96 -3.05
CA ILE A 127 6.89 -1.80 -3.69
C ILE A 127 8.25 -1.52 -3.06
N GLU A 128 8.33 -1.54 -1.74
CA GLU A 128 9.58 -1.34 -0.99
C GLU A 128 10.62 -2.44 -1.26
N ALA A 129 10.19 -3.66 -1.56
CA ALA A 129 11.10 -4.76 -1.92
C ALA A 129 11.62 -4.68 -3.36
N LEU A 130 10.85 -4.07 -4.27
CA LEU A 130 11.20 -3.92 -5.69
C LEU A 130 11.99 -2.62 -5.96
N SER A 131 11.83 -1.62 -5.13
CA SER A 131 12.53 -0.35 -5.26
C SER A 131 13.78 -0.33 -4.38
N SER A 132 14.87 0.25 -4.90
CA SER A 132 16.06 0.57 -4.09
C SER A 132 15.81 1.70 -3.07
N LEU A 133 14.63 2.35 -3.16
CA LEU A 133 14.16 3.40 -2.27
C LEU A 133 12.93 2.90 -1.52
N SER A 134 12.81 3.21 -0.23
CA SER A 134 11.54 3.06 0.49
C SER A 134 10.47 3.95 -0.16
N ILE A 135 9.18 3.66 0.07
CA ILE A 135 8.10 4.56 -0.35
C ILE A 135 8.42 5.95 0.21
N ALA A 136 8.60 6.88 -0.72
CA ALA A 136 9.05 8.24 -0.46
C ALA A 136 7.88 9.14 -0.03
N SER A 137 8.20 10.29 0.54
CA SER A 137 7.25 11.38 0.76
C SER A 137 7.75 12.63 0.05
N PHE A 138 6.84 13.44 -0.48
CA PHE A 138 7.18 14.76 -1.02
C PHE A 138 7.90 15.63 -0.01
N ASP A 139 7.61 15.47 1.29
CA ASP A 139 8.27 16.22 2.37
C ASP A 139 9.76 15.94 2.49
N THR A 140 10.22 14.81 1.95
CA THR A 140 11.65 14.44 1.90
C THR A 140 12.37 14.95 0.63
N MET A 141 11.63 15.59 -0.29
CA MET A 141 12.16 16.19 -1.51
C MET A 141 12.61 17.63 -1.24
N GLU A 142 13.88 17.80 -0.90
CA GLU A 142 14.41 19.10 -0.47
C GLU A 142 14.76 19.99 -1.66
N LEU A 143 14.04 21.11 -1.81
CA LEU A 143 14.24 22.09 -2.88
C LEU A 143 15.65 22.71 -2.92
N ARG A 144 16.41 22.65 -1.81
CA ARG A 144 17.79 23.16 -1.77
C ARG A 144 18.76 22.46 -2.72
N TYR A 145 18.44 21.24 -3.15
CA TYR A 145 19.26 20.49 -4.11
C TYR A 145 19.04 20.93 -5.56
N TYR A 146 17.97 21.65 -5.84
CA TYR A 146 17.73 22.24 -7.15
C TYR A 146 18.39 23.63 -7.22
N PRO A 147 19.25 23.90 -8.24
CA PRO A 147 19.93 25.17 -8.34
C PRO A 147 18.97 26.32 -8.63
N ASN A 148 19.35 27.54 -8.20
CA ASN A 148 18.56 28.73 -8.49
C ASN A 148 19.13 29.51 -9.69
N ARG A 149 19.54 28.80 -10.74
CA ARG A 149 19.99 29.38 -12.01
C ARG A 149 18.88 29.26 -13.05
N ALA A 150 18.88 30.15 -14.02
CA ALA A 150 18.00 30.09 -15.17
C ALA A 150 18.36 28.88 -16.06
N ASP A 151 17.35 28.28 -16.67
CA ASP A 151 17.49 27.23 -17.67
C ASP A 151 16.42 27.46 -18.76
N GLU A 152 16.84 27.45 -20.02
CA GLU A 152 15.96 27.72 -21.16
C GLU A 152 14.84 26.66 -21.31
N LYS A 153 15.13 25.40 -20.92
CA LYS A 153 14.15 24.30 -21.02
C LYS A 153 12.95 24.48 -20.11
N VAL A 154 13.13 25.15 -18.97
CA VAL A 154 12.05 25.43 -18.02
C VAL A 154 11.53 26.88 -18.11
N GLY A 155 12.14 27.71 -18.96
CA GLY A 155 11.71 29.10 -19.19
C GLY A 155 11.94 30.04 -18.00
N GLY A 156 12.82 29.67 -17.06
CA GLY A 156 13.06 30.45 -15.85
C GLY A 156 14.06 29.80 -14.89
N ALA A 157 14.01 30.16 -13.63
CA ALA A 157 14.89 29.56 -12.62
C ALA A 157 14.40 28.14 -12.26
N ILE A 158 15.36 27.20 -12.19
CA ILE A 158 15.06 25.77 -11.95
C ILE A 158 14.37 25.54 -10.62
N ARG A 159 14.84 26.16 -9.52
CA ARG A 159 14.28 25.87 -8.18
C ARG A 159 12.80 26.23 -8.03
N PRO A 160 12.30 27.43 -8.39
CA PRO A 160 10.88 27.71 -8.35
C PRO A 160 10.08 26.81 -9.29
N TYR A 161 10.55 26.55 -10.52
CA TYR A 161 9.92 25.62 -11.44
C TYR A 161 9.74 24.21 -10.80
N MET A 162 10.79 23.68 -10.17
CA MET A 162 10.69 22.38 -9.50
C MET A 162 9.80 22.42 -8.24
N ALA A 163 9.72 23.57 -7.57
CA ALA A 163 8.80 23.72 -6.45
C ALA A 163 7.33 23.60 -6.90
N ASP A 164 6.99 24.30 -7.99
CA ASP A 164 5.65 24.25 -8.58
C ASP A 164 5.36 22.84 -9.12
N MET A 165 6.28 22.23 -9.86
CA MET A 165 6.16 20.86 -10.37
C MET A 165 5.90 19.84 -9.25
N LEU A 166 6.64 19.92 -8.14
CA LEU A 166 6.44 18.99 -7.01
C LEU A 166 5.13 19.25 -6.28
N ALA A 167 4.66 20.50 -6.22
CA ALA A 167 3.34 20.84 -5.69
C ALA A 167 2.23 20.27 -6.57
N ASP A 168 2.35 20.40 -7.90
CA ASP A 168 1.39 19.84 -8.86
C ASP A 168 1.32 18.31 -8.77
N LEU A 169 2.48 17.63 -8.68
CA LEU A 169 2.53 16.18 -8.52
C LEU A 169 1.93 15.72 -7.19
N ARG A 170 2.08 16.52 -6.11
CA ARG A 170 1.41 16.25 -4.83
C ARG A 170 -0.11 16.40 -4.98
N SER A 171 -0.58 17.49 -5.56
CA SER A 171 -2.01 17.71 -5.82
C SER A 171 -2.60 16.60 -6.68
N TYR A 172 -1.89 16.20 -7.74
CA TYR A 172 -2.27 15.04 -8.55
C TYR A 172 -2.48 13.78 -7.71
N ALA A 173 -1.56 13.47 -6.79
CA ALA A 173 -1.68 12.29 -5.94
C ALA A 173 -2.83 12.40 -4.92
N GLU A 174 -3.02 13.58 -4.33
CA GLU A 174 -4.09 13.87 -3.37
C GLU A 174 -5.48 13.83 -4.03
N GLU A 175 -5.59 14.28 -5.28
CA GLU A 175 -6.83 14.29 -6.07
C GLU A 175 -7.02 13.01 -6.90
N PHE A 176 -6.05 12.10 -6.93
CA PHE A 176 -6.05 10.91 -7.77
C PHE A 176 -7.37 10.14 -7.73
N ASP A 177 -7.85 9.79 -8.92
CA ASP A 177 -8.97 8.88 -9.16
C ASP A 177 -8.74 8.03 -10.45
N HIS A 178 -9.71 7.21 -10.84
CA HIS A 178 -9.62 6.38 -12.05
C HIS A 178 -9.66 7.18 -13.36
N HIS A 179 -9.90 8.49 -13.33
CA HIS A 179 -9.90 9.38 -14.48
C HIS A 179 -8.66 10.27 -14.53
N SER A 180 -7.76 10.13 -13.55
CA SER A 180 -6.50 10.87 -13.53
C SER A 180 -5.68 10.61 -14.79
N GLU A 181 -4.95 11.61 -15.24
CA GLU A 181 -4.13 11.51 -16.45
C GLU A 181 -2.89 10.66 -16.22
N SER A 182 -2.35 10.09 -17.29
CA SER A 182 -1.03 9.43 -17.25
C SER A 182 0.08 10.47 -17.27
N LEU A 183 1.17 10.23 -16.53
CA LEU A 183 2.28 11.16 -16.41
C LEU A 183 3.57 10.57 -16.98
N MET A 184 4.36 11.39 -17.65
CA MET A 184 5.73 11.06 -18.04
C MET A 184 6.72 11.97 -17.33
N LEU A 185 7.39 11.44 -16.29
CA LEU A 185 8.42 12.13 -15.54
C LEU A 185 9.77 11.90 -16.23
N PHE A 186 10.31 12.91 -16.88
CA PHE A 186 11.52 12.79 -17.67
C PHE A 186 12.57 13.84 -17.30
N GLY A 187 13.82 13.56 -17.62
CA GLY A 187 14.97 14.43 -17.26
C GLY A 187 16.21 13.61 -16.94
N ASN A 188 17.33 14.24 -16.74
CA ASN A 188 18.61 13.57 -16.45
C ASN A 188 18.53 12.65 -15.22
N ALA A 189 19.49 11.75 -15.08
CA ALA A 189 19.58 10.88 -13.91
C ALA A 189 19.79 11.69 -12.62
N GLY A 190 19.36 11.13 -11.49
CA GLY A 190 19.61 11.74 -10.17
C GLY A 190 18.72 12.93 -9.78
N LEU A 191 17.72 13.32 -10.59
CA LEU A 191 16.88 14.49 -10.34
C LEU A 191 15.64 14.22 -9.45
N GLY A 192 15.42 12.98 -9.01
CA GLY A 192 14.34 12.65 -8.09
C GLY A 192 13.04 12.13 -8.73
N LYS A 193 13.04 11.77 -10.03
CA LYS A 193 11.86 11.23 -10.74
C LYS A 193 11.27 10.00 -10.04
N THR A 194 12.08 8.97 -9.80
CA THR A 194 11.67 7.76 -9.06
C THR A 194 11.15 8.11 -7.66
N HIS A 195 11.80 9.07 -6.98
CA HIS A 195 11.37 9.53 -5.65
C HIS A 195 9.97 10.16 -5.70
N ALA A 196 9.70 11.02 -6.69
CA ALA A 196 8.38 11.63 -6.90
C ALA A 196 7.32 10.55 -7.25
N ALA A 197 7.64 9.60 -8.14
CA ALA A 197 6.75 8.51 -8.50
C ALA A 197 6.39 7.64 -7.28
N LEU A 198 7.35 7.34 -6.40
CA LEU A 198 7.11 6.61 -5.15
C LEU A 198 6.35 7.44 -4.11
N ALA A 199 6.52 8.77 -4.09
CA ALA A 199 5.71 9.64 -3.23
C ALA A 199 4.25 9.66 -3.67
N ILE A 200 3.98 9.71 -4.98
CA ILE A 200 2.63 9.55 -5.55
C ILE A 200 2.07 8.18 -5.16
N ALA A 201 2.84 7.10 -5.36
CA ALA A 201 2.43 5.75 -4.99
C ALA A 201 1.97 5.63 -3.53
N GLY A 202 2.70 6.26 -2.61
CA GLY A 202 2.37 6.28 -1.19
C GLY A 202 1.00 6.88 -0.90
N ILE A 203 0.73 8.06 -1.43
CA ILE A 203 -0.55 8.77 -1.25
C ILE A 203 -1.71 8.00 -1.90
N VAL A 204 -1.51 7.53 -3.13
CA VAL A 204 -2.55 6.78 -3.89
C VAL A 204 -2.89 5.46 -3.20
N LEU A 205 -1.90 4.75 -2.65
CA LEU A 205 -2.13 3.56 -1.80
C LEU A 205 -2.94 3.88 -0.56
N GLU A 206 -2.65 4.99 0.14
CA GLU A 206 -3.37 5.41 1.34
C GLU A 206 -4.84 5.75 1.04
N LYS A 207 -5.14 6.21 -0.17
CA LYS A 207 -6.52 6.42 -0.67
C LYS A 207 -7.26 5.11 -0.99
N GLY A 208 -6.58 3.96 -1.03
CA GLY A 208 -7.18 2.64 -1.23
C GLY A 208 -7.09 2.07 -2.63
N TYR A 209 -6.40 2.74 -3.54
CA TYR A 209 -6.18 2.25 -4.90
C TYR A 209 -5.09 1.17 -4.95
N ASP A 210 -5.19 0.27 -5.91
CA ASP A 210 -4.16 -0.74 -6.18
C ASP A 210 -3.05 -0.14 -7.03
N VAL A 211 -1.85 -0.02 -6.48
CA VAL A 211 -0.67 0.55 -7.13
C VAL A 211 0.33 -0.54 -7.44
N ILE A 212 0.72 -0.64 -8.68
CA ILE A 212 1.83 -1.49 -9.12
C ILE A 212 3.02 -0.61 -9.48
N TYR A 213 4.15 -0.86 -8.82
CA TYR A 213 5.45 -0.28 -9.17
C TYR A 213 6.37 -1.37 -9.72
N VAL A 214 6.96 -1.12 -10.85
CA VAL A 214 7.96 -2.00 -11.47
C VAL A 214 9.10 -1.17 -12.07
N SER A 215 10.32 -1.64 -11.88
CA SER A 215 11.47 -1.23 -12.69
C SER A 215 11.28 -1.80 -14.09
N SER A 216 11.31 -0.94 -15.11
CA SER A 216 11.09 -1.36 -16.50
C SER A 216 12.08 -2.47 -16.94
N PRO A 217 13.41 -2.33 -16.69
CA PRO A 217 14.36 -3.39 -17.02
C PRO A 217 14.03 -4.73 -16.37
N ASP A 218 13.72 -4.75 -15.07
CA ASP A 218 13.47 -5.99 -14.34
C ASP A 218 12.15 -6.64 -14.76
N PHE A 219 11.12 -5.83 -15.00
CA PHE A 219 9.80 -6.29 -15.43
C PHE A 219 9.87 -7.00 -16.80
N PHE A 220 10.48 -6.33 -17.79
CA PHE A 220 10.56 -6.89 -19.13
C PHE A 220 11.56 -8.03 -19.23
N SER A 221 12.66 -8.01 -18.46
CA SER A 221 13.59 -9.15 -18.37
C SER A 221 12.90 -10.38 -17.78
N LYS A 222 12.08 -10.21 -16.75
CA LYS A 222 11.29 -11.31 -16.18
C LYS A 222 10.27 -11.86 -17.17
N LEU A 223 9.53 -10.99 -17.87
CA LEU A 223 8.57 -11.39 -18.89
C LEU A 223 9.24 -12.16 -20.03
N GLU A 224 10.38 -11.68 -20.52
CA GLU A 224 11.14 -12.31 -21.58
C GLU A 224 11.65 -13.70 -21.13
N GLY A 225 12.14 -13.80 -19.89
CA GLY A 225 12.54 -15.07 -19.29
C GLY A 225 11.40 -16.09 -19.18
N LEU A 226 10.18 -15.65 -18.85
CA LEU A 226 8.99 -16.51 -18.83
C LEU A 226 8.57 -16.91 -20.25
N HIS A 227 8.58 -15.98 -21.19
CA HIS A 227 8.15 -16.18 -22.58
C HIS A 227 9.01 -17.24 -23.32
N PHE A 228 10.33 -17.15 -23.20
CA PHE A 228 11.27 -18.05 -23.86
C PHE A 228 11.64 -19.27 -23.01
N GLY A 229 11.24 -19.29 -21.73
CA GLY A 229 11.44 -20.39 -20.80
C GLY A 229 10.25 -21.35 -20.74
N ALA A 230 10.29 -22.26 -19.75
CA ALA A 230 9.12 -23.05 -19.41
C ALA A 230 8.24 -22.25 -18.43
N ASP A 231 7.04 -21.88 -18.84
CA ASP A 231 6.03 -21.21 -17.99
C ASP A 231 4.76 -22.08 -17.83
N PRO A 232 4.85 -23.22 -17.10
CA PRO A 232 3.74 -24.15 -16.95
C PRO A 232 2.59 -23.59 -16.11
N ALA A 233 2.83 -22.52 -15.37
CA ALA A 233 1.84 -21.89 -14.48
C ALA A 233 1.12 -20.69 -15.10
N GLY A 234 1.51 -20.24 -16.32
CA GLY A 234 0.96 -19.03 -16.95
C GLY A 234 1.32 -17.74 -16.18
N GLU A 235 2.51 -17.70 -15.62
CA GLU A 235 2.98 -16.54 -14.85
C GLU A 235 3.18 -15.30 -15.72
N GLU A 236 3.59 -15.48 -17.01
CA GLU A 236 3.73 -14.38 -17.98
C GLU A 236 2.42 -13.63 -18.14
N GLU A 237 1.33 -14.36 -18.44
CA GLU A 237 0.01 -13.77 -18.62
C GLU A 237 -0.48 -13.10 -17.32
N THR A 238 -0.31 -13.75 -16.18
CA THR A 238 -0.67 -13.22 -14.85
C THR A 238 0.08 -11.93 -14.55
N LEU A 239 1.38 -11.88 -14.85
CA LEU A 239 2.23 -10.71 -14.62
C LEU A 239 1.77 -9.52 -15.48
N MET A 240 1.52 -9.77 -16.78
CA MET A 240 1.00 -8.76 -17.71
C MET A 240 -0.39 -8.27 -17.32
N GLN A 241 -1.31 -9.19 -16.99
CA GLN A 241 -2.67 -8.83 -16.56
C GLN A 241 -2.67 -8.03 -15.25
N THR A 242 -1.79 -8.38 -14.31
CA THR A 242 -1.65 -7.65 -13.04
C THR A 242 -1.18 -6.22 -13.28
N ALA A 243 -0.17 -6.03 -14.14
CA ALA A 243 0.29 -4.69 -14.50
C ALA A 243 -0.75 -3.90 -15.32
N ALA A 244 -1.43 -4.57 -16.25
CA ALA A 244 -2.46 -3.95 -17.09
C ALA A 244 -3.70 -3.54 -16.31
N GLY A 245 -4.08 -4.28 -15.25
CA GLY A 245 -5.31 -4.07 -14.47
C GLY A 245 -5.16 -3.24 -13.20
N ALA A 246 -3.95 -2.80 -12.85
CA ALA A 246 -3.72 -1.96 -11.66
C ALA A 246 -4.43 -0.60 -11.79
N ASP A 247 -4.94 -0.06 -10.68
CA ASP A 247 -5.56 1.28 -10.66
C ASP A 247 -4.52 2.36 -11.04
N LEU A 248 -3.28 2.21 -10.56
CA LEU A 248 -2.12 2.99 -11.00
C LEU A 248 -0.94 2.06 -11.31
N LEU A 249 -0.35 2.17 -12.50
CA LEU A 249 0.91 1.53 -12.86
C LEU A 249 2.04 2.56 -12.89
N ILE A 250 3.16 2.22 -12.27
CA ILE A 250 4.41 2.99 -12.36
C ILE A 250 5.45 2.12 -13.05
N LEU A 251 5.87 2.54 -14.24
CA LEU A 251 6.99 1.98 -15.00
C LEU A 251 8.20 2.87 -14.77
N ASP A 252 9.11 2.44 -13.88
CA ASP A 252 10.28 3.23 -13.51
C ASP A 252 11.48 2.90 -14.40
N ASP A 253 12.23 3.95 -14.74
CA ASP A 253 13.48 3.90 -15.52
C ASP A 253 13.34 3.31 -16.93
N LEU A 254 12.26 3.69 -17.65
CA LEU A 254 12.06 3.33 -19.05
C LEU A 254 13.21 3.90 -19.90
N GLY A 255 13.86 3.07 -20.70
CA GLY A 255 15.03 3.41 -21.53
C GLY A 255 16.33 2.81 -21.03
N SER A 256 16.31 2.10 -19.92
CA SER A 256 17.47 1.41 -19.35
C SER A 256 17.47 -0.09 -19.61
N GLU A 257 16.41 -0.62 -20.20
CA GLU A 257 16.27 -2.03 -20.56
C GLU A 257 16.99 -2.38 -21.87
N PHE A 258 17.28 -3.67 -22.03
CA PHE A 258 17.78 -4.19 -23.31
C PHE A 258 16.65 -4.21 -24.33
N ASN A 259 16.81 -3.48 -25.44
CA ASN A 259 15.78 -3.31 -26.46
C ASN A 259 15.68 -4.57 -27.35
N SER A 260 14.61 -5.35 -27.18
CA SER A 260 14.28 -6.53 -27.96
C SER A 260 12.92 -6.37 -28.66
N ALA A 261 12.67 -7.13 -29.72
CA ALA A 261 11.39 -7.14 -30.40
C ALA A 261 10.25 -7.59 -29.46
N PHE A 262 10.54 -8.48 -28.50
CA PHE A 262 9.62 -8.92 -27.46
C PHE A 262 9.25 -7.79 -26.52
N LEU A 263 10.24 -7.02 -26.03
CA LEU A 263 10.03 -5.85 -25.18
C LEU A 263 9.13 -4.84 -25.87
N ILE A 264 9.43 -4.48 -27.12
CA ILE A 264 8.64 -3.52 -27.92
C ILE A 264 7.18 -3.97 -28.04
N SER A 265 6.95 -5.25 -28.33
CA SER A 265 5.60 -5.81 -28.43
C SER A 265 4.86 -5.79 -27.09
N SER A 266 5.53 -6.19 -26.03
CA SER A 266 4.96 -6.27 -24.67
C SER A 266 4.66 -4.90 -24.11
N LEU A 267 5.56 -3.92 -24.26
CA LEU A 267 5.36 -2.53 -23.84
C LEU A 267 4.21 -1.89 -24.63
N TYR A 268 4.18 -2.10 -25.95
CA TYR A 268 3.08 -1.60 -26.78
C TYR A 268 1.74 -2.16 -26.31
N SER A 269 1.64 -3.47 -26.07
CA SER A 269 0.43 -4.14 -25.60
C SER A 269 -0.01 -3.60 -24.24
N LEU A 270 0.92 -3.45 -23.31
CA LEU A 270 0.65 -2.92 -21.97
C LEU A 270 0.12 -1.49 -22.01
N LEU A 271 0.80 -0.58 -22.72
CA LEU A 271 0.37 0.81 -22.85
C LEU A 271 -0.98 0.91 -23.57
N ASN A 272 -1.17 0.13 -24.66
CA ASN A 272 -2.40 0.13 -25.42
C ASN A 272 -3.61 -0.33 -24.59
N ASN A 273 -3.45 -1.39 -23.82
CA ASN A 273 -4.51 -1.91 -22.95
C ASN A 273 -4.88 -0.90 -21.85
N ARG A 274 -3.89 -0.27 -21.23
CA ARG A 274 -4.14 0.70 -20.16
C ARG A 274 -4.77 2.00 -20.68
N LEU A 275 -4.28 2.52 -21.82
CA LEU A 275 -4.90 3.69 -22.48
C LEU A 275 -6.33 3.39 -22.92
N GLY A 276 -6.58 2.22 -23.49
CA GLY A 276 -7.92 1.77 -23.87
C GLY A 276 -8.88 1.63 -22.68
N ALA A 277 -8.37 1.19 -21.55
CA ALA A 277 -9.11 1.08 -20.29
C ALA A 277 -9.15 2.40 -19.49
N LYS A 278 -8.47 3.45 -19.97
CA LYS A 278 -8.32 4.75 -19.29
C LYS A 278 -7.74 4.60 -17.88
N LEU A 279 -6.77 3.71 -17.71
CA LEU A 279 -6.10 3.49 -16.43
C LEU A 279 -4.82 4.31 -16.33
N PRO A 280 -4.66 5.17 -15.31
CA PRO A 280 -3.50 6.02 -15.12
C PRO A 280 -2.18 5.25 -15.09
N THR A 281 -1.20 5.76 -15.81
CA THR A 281 0.15 5.20 -15.87
C THR A 281 1.18 6.31 -15.64
N ILE A 282 2.14 6.08 -14.78
CA ILE A 282 3.31 6.95 -14.59
C ILE A 282 4.51 6.26 -15.20
N VAL A 283 5.20 6.94 -16.09
CA VAL A 283 6.48 6.48 -16.66
C VAL A 283 7.57 7.42 -16.18
N THR A 284 8.68 6.88 -15.68
CA THR A 284 9.90 7.67 -15.49
C THR A 284 10.93 7.30 -16.52
N THR A 285 11.67 8.27 -17.03
CA THR A 285 12.70 8.04 -18.04
C THR A 285 13.83 9.07 -17.98
N ASN A 286 15.04 8.67 -18.37
CA ASN A 286 16.17 9.57 -18.57
C ASN A 286 16.24 10.12 -20.01
N ILE A 287 15.36 9.66 -20.91
CA ILE A 287 15.30 10.11 -22.29
C ILE A 287 14.58 11.46 -22.32
N THR A 288 15.32 12.49 -22.76
CA THR A 288 14.80 13.87 -22.89
C THR A 288 14.56 14.28 -24.34
N ASP A 289 14.97 13.45 -25.28
CA ASP A 289 14.82 13.68 -26.73
C ASP A 289 13.76 12.73 -27.31
N GLY A 290 12.70 13.33 -27.88
CA GLY A 290 11.61 12.58 -28.49
C GLY A 290 12.04 11.73 -29.70
N ALA A 291 13.03 12.20 -30.47
CA ALA A 291 13.57 11.43 -31.59
C ALA A 291 14.34 10.19 -31.12
N LEU A 292 15.05 10.31 -30.00
CA LEU A 292 15.69 9.15 -29.36
C LEU A 292 14.67 8.16 -28.82
N LEU A 293 13.57 8.64 -28.21
CA LEU A 293 12.48 7.82 -27.72
C LEU A 293 11.84 7.02 -28.88
N GLU A 294 11.54 7.68 -30.01
CA GLU A 294 11.00 7.03 -31.19
C GLU A 294 11.97 6.00 -31.80
N LYS A 295 13.25 6.32 -31.85
CA LYS A 295 14.29 5.38 -32.30
C LYS A 295 14.39 4.12 -31.45
N LEU A 296 14.23 4.26 -30.13
CA LEU A 296 14.30 3.11 -29.20
C LEU A 296 13.02 2.30 -29.18
N TYR A 297 11.85 2.94 -29.23
CA TYR A 297 10.57 2.27 -28.97
C TYR A 297 9.58 2.28 -30.14
N THR A 298 9.97 2.74 -31.30
CA THR A 298 9.12 2.93 -32.48
C THR A 298 8.12 4.10 -32.36
N GLU A 299 7.69 4.63 -33.50
CA GLU A 299 6.67 5.68 -33.61
C GLU A 299 5.38 5.33 -32.84
N LYS A 300 4.95 4.05 -32.89
CA LYS A 300 3.71 3.60 -32.25
C LYS A 300 3.71 3.78 -30.72
N ILE A 301 4.83 3.47 -30.06
CA ILE A 301 4.98 3.64 -28.61
C ILE A 301 5.18 5.10 -28.27
N SER A 302 6.04 5.80 -29.04
CA SER A 302 6.29 7.24 -28.86
C SER A 302 4.98 8.04 -28.94
N SER A 303 4.12 7.76 -29.92
CA SER A 303 2.79 8.36 -30.06
C SER A 303 1.87 8.12 -28.85
N ARG A 304 1.95 6.96 -28.18
CA ARG A 304 1.18 6.67 -26.96
C ARG A 304 1.72 7.43 -25.75
N LEU A 305 3.04 7.49 -25.62
CA LEU A 305 3.69 8.24 -24.54
C LEU A 305 3.50 9.76 -24.70
N SER A 306 3.33 10.27 -25.93
CA SER A 306 3.03 11.69 -26.17
C SER A 306 1.62 12.11 -25.69
N ALA A 307 0.74 11.15 -25.41
CA ALA A 307 -0.55 11.42 -24.77
C ALA A 307 -0.45 11.62 -23.25
N PHE A 308 0.72 11.35 -22.64
CA PHE A 308 0.95 11.54 -21.22
C PHE A 308 1.29 13.00 -20.91
N VAL A 309 0.90 13.48 -19.73
CA VAL A 309 1.29 14.82 -19.29
C VAL A 309 2.80 14.84 -19.03
N PRO A 310 3.58 15.67 -19.75
CA PRO A 310 5.02 15.69 -19.61
C PRO A 310 5.44 16.49 -18.36
N CYS A 311 6.24 15.87 -17.50
CA CYS A 311 6.78 16.46 -16.26
C CYS A 311 8.29 16.47 -16.34
N LEU A 312 8.88 17.61 -16.75
CA LEU A 312 10.33 17.77 -16.90
C LEU A 312 11.00 17.99 -15.55
N PHE A 313 11.87 17.09 -15.15
CA PHE A 313 12.77 17.27 -14.02
C PHE A 313 14.07 17.94 -14.49
N ALA A 314 14.38 19.10 -13.91
CA ALA A 314 15.55 19.91 -14.26
C ALA A 314 16.48 20.09 -13.06
N GLY A 315 17.77 20.28 -13.31
CA GLY A 315 18.76 20.53 -12.27
C GLY A 315 20.04 19.69 -12.41
N ASP A 316 20.73 19.55 -11.28
CA ASP A 316 21.98 18.78 -11.17
C ASP A 316 21.74 17.50 -10.37
N ASP A 317 22.55 16.47 -10.59
CA ASP A 317 22.40 15.17 -9.91
C ASP A 317 22.44 15.32 -8.37
N ILE A 318 21.30 15.03 -7.74
CA ILE A 318 21.12 15.13 -6.28
C ILE A 318 21.90 14.03 -5.54
N ARG A 319 22.12 12.88 -6.17
CA ARG A 319 22.87 11.76 -5.56
C ARG A 319 24.32 12.17 -5.34
N THR A 320 24.94 12.79 -6.35
CA THR A 320 26.31 13.33 -6.27
C THR A 320 26.40 14.41 -5.20
N GLN A 321 25.48 15.37 -5.18
CA GLN A 321 25.46 16.43 -4.18
C GLN A 321 25.33 15.91 -2.74
N LYS A 322 24.54 14.82 -2.53
CA LYS A 322 24.41 14.17 -1.20
C LYS A 322 25.69 13.43 -0.81
N ALA A 323 26.38 12.79 -1.75
CA ALA A 323 27.64 12.09 -1.50
C ALA A 323 28.74 13.06 -1.09
N ASP A 324 28.91 14.18 -1.80
CA ASP A 324 29.92 15.22 -1.50
C ASP A 324 29.72 15.83 -0.12
N ARG A 325 28.49 16.06 0.29
CA ARG A 325 28.18 16.57 1.63
C ARG A 325 28.48 15.57 2.75
N LYS A 326 28.30 14.26 2.50
CA LYS A 326 28.70 13.23 3.48
C LYS A 326 30.21 13.19 3.66
N SER A 327 30.99 13.26 2.57
CA SER A 327 32.45 13.26 2.62
C SER A 327 33.00 14.50 3.32
N THR A 328 32.41 15.68 3.08
CA THR A 328 32.80 16.93 3.73
C THR A 328 32.54 16.92 5.23
N ARG A 329 31.41 16.32 5.69
CA ARG A 329 31.11 16.19 7.13
C ARG A 329 32.04 15.22 7.84
N LEU A 330 32.42 14.11 7.20
CA LEU A 330 33.37 13.14 7.77
C LEU A 330 34.77 13.76 7.94
N ASN A 331 35.25 14.58 7.01
CA ASN A 331 36.53 15.28 7.10
C ASN A 331 36.53 16.40 8.15
N SER A 332 35.40 17.04 8.43
CA SER A 332 35.30 18.09 9.45
C SER A 332 35.14 17.57 10.88
N SER A 333 34.86 16.27 11.07
CA SER A 333 34.79 15.63 12.40
C SER A 333 36.14 15.03 12.86
N HIS A 334 37.19 15.12 12.05
CA HIS A 334 38.55 14.64 12.35
C HIS A 334 39.55 15.78 12.55
N THR A 335 39.12 17.03 12.60
CA THR A 335 39.90 18.20 12.98
C THR A 335 39.39 18.78 14.31
#